data_f42b74b0ce1733f8648bb74b70aaf11d
#
_entry.id   f42b74b0ce1733f8648bb74b70aaf11d
#
_cell.length_a   1.000
_cell.length_b   1.000
_cell.length_c   1.000
_cell.angle_alpha   90.00
_cell.angle_beta   90.00
_cell.angle_gamma   90.00
#
_symmetry.space_group_name_H-M   'P 1'
#
loop_
_entity.id
_entity.type
_entity.pdbx_description
1 polymer ?
#
loop_
_entity_poly.entity_id
_entity_poly.type
_entity_poly.pdbx_seq_one_letter_code
_entity_poly.pdbx_strand_id
1 'polypeptide(L)'
;MSTKITIDQSTRCPIRVVQLEKYAFRYANDRAAESQRSNSKGQDYLTIRYDENYLGFVIADGVSQSFFGELASQFIGDHLLSHMMEFGERYLDGSLIFQTSLETELNNMAYVATP
;
A
#
# COMPACT_ATOMS: atom_id res chain seq x y z
N MET A 1 -1.18 -16.49 10.52
CA MET A 1 -1.40 -16.32 9.05
C MET A 1 -2.01 -14.95 8.81
N SER A 2 -1.46 -14.18 7.90
CA SER A 2 -1.94 -12.81 7.67
C SER A 2 -2.95 -12.76 6.52
N THR A 3 -3.86 -11.80 6.60
CA THR A 3 -4.82 -11.51 5.54
C THR A 3 -4.34 -10.28 4.78
N LYS A 4 -4.42 -10.33 3.47
CA LYS A 4 -4.06 -9.21 2.60
C LYS A 4 -5.30 -8.66 1.93
N ILE A 5 -5.47 -7.34 1.99
CA ILE A 5 -6.52 -6.61 1.29
C ILE A 5 -5.85 -5.62 0.35
N THR A 6 -6.26 -5.61 -0.92
CA THR A 6 -5.77 -4.64 -1.90
C THR A 6 -6.95 -3.90 -2.50
N ILE A 7 -6.82 -2.58 -2.60
CA ILE A 7 -7.85 -1.73 -3.18
C ILE A 7 -7.18 -0.82 -4.19
N ASP A 8 -7.53 -1.03 -5.45
CA ASP A 8 -7.24 -0.05 -6.49
C ASP A 8 -8.49 0.81 -6.68
N GLN A 9 -8.39 1.84 -7.49
CA GLN A 9 -9.53 2.72 -7.74
C GLN A 9 -10.32 2.35 -8.98
N SER A 10 -10.40 1.07 -9.31
CA SER A 10 -11.23 0.58 -10.42
C SER A 10 -12.71 0.67 -10.10
N THR A 11 -13.07 0.49 -8.83
CA THR A 11 -14.44 0.55 -8.35
C THR A 11 -14.49 1.26 -7.00
N ARG A 12 -15.69 1.74 -6.65
CA ARG A 12 -15.93 2.28 -5.33
C ARG A 12 -15.94 1.16 -4.29
N CYS A 13 -15.26 1.38 -3.17
CA CYS A 13 -15.33 0.50 -2.01
C CYS A 13 -16.04 1.23 -0.87
N PRO A 14 -17.27 0.85 -0.49
CA PRO A 14 -17.93 1.44 0.65
C PRO A 14 -17.18 1.11 1.94
N ILE A 15 -17.53 1.79 3.03
CA ILE A 15 -16.85 1.58 4.31
C ILE A 15 -16.97 0.12 4.73
N ARG A 16 -15.83 -0.50 4.98
CA ARG A 16 -15.70 -1.86 5.50
C ARG A 16 -15.09 -1.80 6.89
N VAL A 17 -15.54 -2.68 7.77
CA VAL A 17 -15.03 -2.77 9.14
C VAL A 17 -14.45 -4.15 9.35
N VAL A 18 -13.24 -4.20 9.89
CA VAL A 18 -12.61 -5.44 10.32
C VAL A 18 -12.44 -5.37 11.83
N GLN A 19 -13.04 -6.31 12.54
CA GLN A 19 -12.99 -6.38 14.01
C GLN A 19 -12.16 -7.58 14.41
N LEU A 20 -11.11 -7.33 15.20
CA LEU A 20 -10.27 -8.37 15.79
C LEU A 20 -10.34 -8.24 17.32
N GLU A 21 -9.80 -9.21 18.02
CA GLU A 21 -9.85 -9.21 19.47
C GLU A 21 -9.11 -8.01 20.09
N LYS A 22 -7.93 -7.69 19.55
CA LYS A 22 -7.07 -6.63 20.09
C LYS A 22 -7.30 -5.26 19.49
N TYR A 23 -7.89 -5.19 18.28
CA TYR A 23 -8.06 -3.94 17.57
C TYR A 23 -9.13 -4.06 16.49
N ALA A 24 -9.53 -2.92 15.96
CA ALA A 24 -10.42 -2.85 14.82
C ALA A 24 -9.95 -1.77 13.86
N PHE A 25 -10.27 -1.92 12.57
CA PHE A 25 -9.98 -0.88 11.61
C PHE A 25 -11.10 -0.78 10.57
N ARG A 26 -11.14 0.36 9.89
CA ARG A 26 -12.10 0.64 8.83
C ARG A 26 -11.33 1.12 7.61
N TYR A 27 -11.84 0.78 6.45
CA TYR A 27 -11.29 1.26 5.20
C TYR A 27 -12.39 1.52 4.19
N ALA A 28 -12.13 2.46 3.29
CA ALA A 28 -13.05 2.82 2.23
C ALA A 28 -12.25 3.44 1.08
N ASN A 29 -12.84 3.45 -0.10
CA ASN A 29 -12.24 4.05 -1.27
C ASN A 29 -13.32 4.61 -2.18
N ASP A 30 -13.04 5.79 -2.74
CA ASP A 30 -13.88 6.34 -3.80
C ASP A 30 -12.96 7.02 -4.82
N ARG A 31 -13.40 7.04 -6.06
CA ARG A 31 -12.67 7.72 -7.12
C ARG A 31 -13.03 9.20 -7.11
N ALA A 32 -12.08 10.04 -7.55
CA ALA A 32 -12.39 11.44 -7.77
C ALA A 32 -13.55 11.59 -8.76
N ALA A 33 -14.35 12.63 -8.59
CA ALA A 33 -15.51 12.86 -9.46
C ALA A 33 -15.13 12.96 -10.93
N GLU A 34 -13.98 13.52 -11.23
CA GLU A 34 -13.45 13.62 -12.59
C GLU A 34 -13.17 12.25 -13.19
N SER A 35 -12.55 11.34 -12.44
CA SER A 35 -12.30 9.98 -12.89
C SER A 35 -13.61 9.22 -13.11
N GLN A 36 -14.60 9.43 -12.26
CA GLN A 36 -15.92 8.81 -12.43
C GLN A 36 -16.60 9.29 -13.71
N ARG A 37 -16.56 10.59 -13.99
CA ARG A 37 -17.19 11.16 -15.17
C ARG A 37 -16.53 10.70 -16.48
N SER A 38 -15.21 10.55 -16.49
CA SER A 38 -14.48 10.09 -17.65
C SER A 38 -14.41 8.58 -17.79
N ASN A 39 -14.99 7.86 -16.81
CA ASN A 39 -14.95 6.40 -16.72
C ASN A 39 -13.51 5.85 -16.69
N SER A 40 -12.58 6.62 -16.17
CA SER A 40 -11.19 6.20 -16.02
C SER A 40 -10.94 5.68 -14.62
N LYS A 41 -9.94 4.81 -14.45
CA LYS A 41 -9.49 4.37 -13.15
C LYS A 41 -8.78 5.49 -12.41
N GLY A 42 -8.96 5.56 -11.11
CA GLY A 42 -8.06 6.30 -10.25
C GLY A 42 -6.70 5.58 -10.19
N GLN A 43 -5.69 6.29 -9.74
CA GLN A 43 -4.31 5.78 -9.74
C GLN A 43 -3.75 5.56 -8.35
N ASP A 44 -4.56 5.80 -7.32
CA ASP A 44 -4.18 5.53 -5.94
C ASP A 44 -4.35 4.06 -5.63
N TYR A 45 -3.56 3.59 -4.68
CA TYR A 45 -3.55 2.19 -4.30
C TYR A 45 -3.40 2.06 -2.80
N LEU A 46 -4.27 1.26 -2.20
CA LEU A 46 -4.19 0.91 -0.79
C LEU A 46 -3.95 -0.59 -0.67
N THR A 47 -2.96 -0.98 0.10
CA THR A 47 -2.73 -2.36 0.46
C THR A 47 -2.62 -2.49 1.97
N ILE A 48 -3.29 -3.50 2.51
CA ILE A 48 -3.39 -3.74 3.95
C ILE A 48 -2.98 -5.20 4.21
N ARG A 49 -2.16 -5.42 5.22
CA ARG A 49 -1.91 -6.75 5.78
C ARG A 49 -2.19 -6.74 7.26
N TYR A 50 -2.89 -7.74 7.74
CA TYR A 50 -3.21 -7.81 9.15
C TYR A 50 -3.31 -9.26 9.63
N ASP A 51 -3.10 -9.44 10.91
CA ASP A 51 -3.44 -10.65 11.64
C ASP A 51 -3.91 -10.26 13.05
N GLU A 52 -4.01 -11.21 13.96
CA GLU A 52 -4.48 -10.95 15.31
C GLU A 52 -3.58 -10.00 16.10
N ASN A 53 -2.32 -9.84 15.71
CA ASN A 53 -1.31 -9.13 16.48
C ASN A 53 -0.83 -7.84 15.82
N TYR A 54 -1.02 -7.68 14.51
CA TYR A 54 -0.52 -6.49 13.82
C TYR A 54 -1.39 -6.07 12.64
N LEU A 55 -1.23 -4.82 12.29
CA LEU A 55 -1.84 -4.21 11.12
C LEU A 55 -0.76 -3.36 10.43
N GLY A 56 -0.58 -3.59 9.13
CA GLY A 56 0.26 -2.74 8.31
C GLY A 56 -0.50 -2.31 7.07
N PHE A 57 -0.27 -1.09 6.61
CA PHE A 57 -0.88 -0.62 5.38
C PHE A 57 0.00 0.40 4.68
N VAL A 58 -0.18 0.51 3.37
CA VAL A 58 0.47 1.53 2.53
C VAL A 58 -0.57 2.14 1.62
N ILE A 59 -0.56 3.46 1.55
CA ILE A 59 -1.33 4.21 0.56
C ILE A 59 -0.33 4.79 -0.43
N ALA A 60 -0.46 4.45 -1.70
CA ALA A 60 0.41 4.93 -2.76
C ALA A 60 -0.42 5.76 -3.74
N ASP A 61 0.03 6.99 -3.97
CA ASP A 61 -0.64 7.94 -4.87
C ASP A 61 0.06 7.89 -6.23
N GLY A 62 -0.64 7.42 -7.25
CA GLY A 62 -0.15 7.41 -8.61
C GLY A 62 -0.25 8.78 -9.25
N VAL A 63 0.64 9.06 -10.19
CA VAL A 63 0.61 10.33 -10.94
C VAL A 63 -0.57 10.29 -11.90
N SER A 64 -1.52 11.21 -11.72
CA SER A 64 -2.68 11.33 -12.60
C SER A 64 -2.21 11.66 -14.03
N GLN A 65 -2.90 11.12 -15.02
CA GLN A 65 -2.56 11.25 -16.44
C GLN A 65 -1.25 10.55 -16.85
N SER A 66 -0.59 9.84 -15.93
CA SER A 66 0.53 8.97 -16.28
C SER A 66 0.01 7.66 -16.85
N PHE A 67 0.60 7.20 -17.93
CA PHE A 67 0.21 5.96 -18.59
C PHE A 67 0.36 4.73 -17.67
N PHE A 68 1.34 4.75 -16.77
CA PHE A 68 1.63 3.63 -15.86
C PHE A 68 1.47 4.01 -14.38
N GLY A 69 0.75 5.10 -14.08
CA GLY A 69 0.64 5.58 -12.70
C GLY A 69 0.02 4.55 -11.74
N GLU A 70 -1.00 3.81 -12.18
CA GLU A 70 -1.63 2.78 -11.35
C GLU A 70 -0.69 1.60 -11.11
N LEU A 71 0.08 1.20 -12.11
CA LEU A 71 1.05 0.11 -11.96
C LEU A 71 2.19 0.50 -11.03
N ALA A 72 2.65 1.75 -11.13
CA ALA A 72 3.68 2.27 -10.25
C ALA A 72 3.23 2.30 -8.80
N SER A 73 2.00 2.77 -8.53
CA SER A 73 1.49 2.83 -7.17
C SER A 73 1.29 1.44 -6.57
N GLN A 74 0.82 0.47 -7.35
CA GLN A 74 0.68 -0.92 -6.91
C GLN A 74 2.04 -1.55 -6.60
N PHE A 75 3.01 -1.34 -7.49
CA PHE A 75 4.36 -1.87 -7.31
C PHE A 75 5.01 -1.33 -6.03
N ILE A 76 4.98 -0.02 -5.85
CA ILE A 76 5.57 0.64 -4.68
C ILE A 76 4.84 0.22 -3.40
N GLY A 77 3.51 0.23 -3.44
CA GLY A 77 2.70 -0.13 -2.28
C GLY A 77 2.97 -1.54 -1.80
N ASP A 78 2.96 -2.50 -2.70
CA ASP A 78 3.19 -3.91 -2.36
C ASP A 78 4.62 -4.13 -1.84
N HIS A 79 5.61 -3.54 -2.48
CA HIS A 79 7.01 -3.69 -2.06
C HIS A 79 7.27 -3.06 -0.70
N LEU A 80 6.78 -1.86 -0.46
CA LEU A 80 6.97 -1.19 0.83
C LEU A 80 6.28 -1.94 1.97
N LEU A 81 5.06 -2.42 1.74
CA LEU A 81 4.35 -3.17 2.78
C LEU A 81 5.07 -4.48 3.09
N SER A 82 5.53 -5.21 2.06
CA SER A 82 6.29 -6.43 2.26
C SER A 82 7.57 -6.18 3.03
N HIS A 83 8.27 -5.09 2.72
CA HIS A 83 9.48 -4.69 3.43
C HIS A 83 9.20 -4.40 4.91
N MET A 84 8.15 -3.64 5.20
CA MET A 84 7.79 -3.32 6.58
C MET A 84 7.34 -4.55 7.36
N MET A 85 6.62 -5.48 6.73
CA MET A 85 6.22 -6.74 7.36
C MET A 85 7.44 -7.60 7.69
N GLU A 86 8.44 -7.63 6.81
CA GLU A 86 9.64 -8.44 7.01
C GLU A 86 10.58 -7.84 8.05
N PHE A 87 10.77 -6.52 8.05
CA PHE A 87 11.81 -5.86 8.84
C PHE A 87 11.30 -4.94 9.95
N GLY A 88 9.98 -4.76 10.06
CA GLY A 88 9.41 -3.79 10.99
C GLY A 88 9.82 -3.99 12.44
N GLU A 89 9.87 -5.22 12.93
CA GLU A 89 10.30 -5.51 14.30
C GLU A 89 11.74 -5.08 14.54
N ARG A 90 12.60 -5.26 13.55
CA ARG A 90 14.02 -4.87 13.65
C ARG A 90 14.21 -3.35 13.68
N TYR A 91 13.28 -2.60 13.12
CA TYR A 91 13.27 -1.14 13.27
C TYR A 91 12.87 -0.74 14.68
N LEU A 92 11.87 -1.41 15.23
CA LEU A 92 11.39 -1.12 16.59
C LEU A 92 12.40 -1.49 17.66
N ASP A 93 13.14 -2.59 17.50
CA ASP A 93 14.15 -3.02 18.46
C ASP A 93 15.52 -2.37 18.24
N GLY A 94 15.67 -1.55 17.20
CA GLY A 94 16.90 -0.83 16.91
C GLY A 94 17.97 -1.65 16.21
N SER A 95 17.71 -2.90 15.82
CA SER A 95 18.70 -3.73 15.12
C SER A 95 18.91 -3.30 13.66
N LEU A 96 17.95 -2.56 13.08
CA LEU A 96 18.08 -1.94 11.78
C LEU A 96 17.83 -0.44 11.88
N ILE A 97 18.62 0.33 11.16
CA ILE A 97 18.41 1.78 11.03
C ILE A 97 17.41 1.98 9.89
N PHE A 98 16.26 2.54 10.22
CA PHE A 98 15.14 2.70 9.28
C PHE A 98 15.57 3.44 8.01
N GLN A 99 16.21 4.58 8.14
CA GLN A 99 16.57 5.40 6.98
C GLN A 99 17.48 4.65 6.01
N THR A 100 18.56 4.04 6.51
CA THR A 100 19.52 3.32 5.66
C THR A 100 18.87 2.12 4.98
N SER A 101 18.09 1.36 5.72
CA SER A 101 17.40 0.18 5.20
C SER A 101 16.38 0.57 4.14
N LEU A 102 15.61 1.63 4.36
CA LEU A 102 14.63 2.12 3.40
C LEU A 102 15.30 2.64 2.12
N GLU A 103 16.40 3.39 2.25
CA GLU A 103 17.14 3.86 1.08
C GLU A 103 17.64 2.70 0.23
N THR A 104 18.17 1.65 0.85
CA THR A 104 18.61 0.44 0.15
C THR A 104 17.45 -0.21 -0.59
N GLU A 105 16.30 -0.36 0.05
CA GLU A 105 15.12 -0.94 -0.56
C GLU A 105 14.62 -0.11 -1.73
N LEU A 106 14.55 1.20 -1.59
CA LEU A 106 14.11 2.09 -2.66
C LEU A 106 15.05 2.01 -3.87
N ASN A 107 16.36 1.92 -3.64
CA ASN A 107 17.33 1.77 -4.73
C ASN A 107 17.16 0.42 -5.43
N ASN A 108 16.91 -0.65 -4.68
CA ASN A 108 16.63 -1.97 -5.26
C ASN A 108 15.34 -1.95 -6.09
N MET A 109 14.30 -1.30 -5.60
CA MET A 109 13.05 -1.17 -6.34
C MET A 109 13.25 -0.40 -7.64
N ALA A 110 14.01 0.68 -7.62
CA ALA A 110 14.31 1.46 -8.80
C ALA A 110 15.08 0.64 -9.83
N TYR A 111 16.03 -0.18 -9.40
CA TYR A 111 16.79 -1.08 -10.27
C TYR A 111 15.88 -2.11 -10.93
N VAL A 112 15.00 -2.75 -10.16
CA VAL A 112 14.08 -3.77 -10.69
C VAL A 112 13.09 -3.16 -11.66
N ALA A 113 12.62 -1.94 -11.41
CA ALA A 113 11.64 -1.27 -12.26
C ALA A 113 12.23 -0.68 -13.54
N THR A 114 13.56 -0.55 -13.64
CA THR A 114 14.22 -0.01 -14.83
C THR A 114 14.32 -1.10 -15.91
N PRO A 115 13.88 -0.82 -17.16
CA PRO A 115 13.94 -1.79 -18.25
C PRO A 115 15.37 -2.14 -18.62
#